data_348ea14bb0969be1385390b85d3bc314
#
_entry.id   348ea14bb0969be1385390b85d3bc314
#
_cell.length_a   1.000
_cell.length_b   1.000
_cell.length_c   1.000
_cell.angle_alpha   90.00
_cell.angle_beta   90.00
_cell.angle_gamma   90.00
#
_symmetry.space_group_name_H-M   'P 1'
#
loop_
_entity.id
_entity.type
_entity.pdbx_description
1 polymer ?
#
loop_
_entity_poly.entity_id
_entity_poly.type
_entity_poly.pdbx_seq_one_letter_code
_entity_poly.pdbx_strand_id
1 'polypeptide(L)'
;MVTTRNTNTSAGDRRVRRTHGALQRALIQLVEERDLSQINVADVADRAEVSRSTFYDHYRDVHELAEAACTAMIDDLVESLTALNPDPTDHTQDPTRSLHAFFASLAHHAGLYRSLLGPHGSARVIDHIRRRTTTAVHLATCEATTGGAPEAPSTASTDLPLDVPAAFTAGALIGVAADWLQRGCPRTPDEMATQTWPLLTAPSQLPAGSPRTPSVEPAPHPDDR
;
A
#
# COMPACT_ATOMS: atom_id res chain seq x y z
N MET A 1 -40.80 21.13 -18.36
CA MET A 1 -40.23 21.48 -17.05
C MET A 1 -39.11 20.46 -16.76
N VAL A 2 -37.88 20.79 -17.07
CA VAL A 2 -36.72 19.92 -16.95
C VAL A 2 -35.79 20.47 -15.90
N THR A 3 -35.54 19.69 -14.98
CA THR A 3 -34.82 19.56 -13.71
C THR A 3 -33.43 20.22 -13.71
N THR A 4 -33.30 21.36 -13.04
CA THR A 4 -32.05 22.04 -12.68
C THR A 4 -31.63 21.60 -11.27
N ARG A 5 -31.17 20.34 -11.07
CA ARG A 5 -30.78 19.87 -9.74
C ARG A 5 -29.36 19.29 -9.63
N ASN A 6 -28.54 19.35 -10.69
CA ASN A 6 -27.27 18.59 -10.72
C ASN A 6 -25.97 19.46 -10.67
N THR A 7 -26.06 20.79 -10.65
CA THR A 7 -24.88 21.65 -10.67
C THR A 7 -24.33 21.97 -9.27
N ASN A 8 -25.17 21.92 -8.24
CA ASN A 8 -24.77 22.31 -6.88
C ASN A 8 -23.99 21.23 -6.14
N THR A 9 -24.27 19.94 -6.41
CA THR A 9 -23.54 18.79 -5.84
C THR A 9 -22.10 18.75 -6.36
N SER A 10 -21.89 19.00 -7.65
CA SER A 10 -20.55 19.02 -8.26
C SER A 10 -19.66 20.17 -7.77
N ALA A 11 -20.23 21.33 -7.41
CA ALA A 11 -19.47 22.45 -6.87
C ALA A 11 -19.09 22.22 -5.40
N GLY A 12 -19.97 21.61 -4.59
CA GLY A 12 -19.72 21.20 -3.22
C GLY A 12 -18.60 20.17 -3.14
N ASP A 13 -18.68 19.12 -3.94
CA ASP A 13 -17.67 18.07 -4.04
C ASP A 13 -16.28 18.59 -4.44
N ARG A 14 -16.24 19.55 -5.34
CA ARG A 14 -14.99 20.19 -5.79
C ARG A 14 -14.35 21.02 -4.68
N ARG A 15 -15.17 21.72 -3.89
CA ARG A 15 -14.70 22.48 -2.73
C ARG A 15 -14.14 21.56 -1.64
N VAL A 16 -14.85 20.50 -1.31
CA VAL A 16 -14.43 19.50 -0.33
C VAL A 16 -13.08 18.90 -0.73
N ARG A 17 -12.94 18.39 -1.96
CA ARG A 17 -11.67 17.83 -2.47
C ARG A 17 -10.53 18.84 -2.44
N ARG A 18 -10.79 20.12 -2.75
CA ARG A 18 -9.79 21.18 -2.68
C ARG A 18 -9.31 21.41 -1.25
N THR A 19 -10.24 21.43 -0.28
CA THR A 19 -9.92 21.58 1.15
C THR A 19 -9.12 20.38 1.66
N HIS A 20 -9.53 19.14 1.35
CA HIS A 20 -8.77 17.94 1.69
C HIS A 20 -7.34 18.01 1.17
N GLY A 21 -7.17 18.31 -0.12
CA GLY A 21 -5.83 18.43 -0.72
C GLY A 21 -4.99 19.58 -0.12
N ALA A 22 -5.61 20.69 0.31
CA ALA A 22 -4.90 21.78 0.99
C ALA A 22 -4.40 21.33 2.38
N LEU A 23 -5.27 20.70 3.18
CA LEU A 23 -4.93 20.18 4.51
C LEU A 23 -3.86 19.09 4.46
N GLN A 24 -3.96 18.17 3.52
CA GLN A 24 -2.96 17.10 3.34
C GLN A 24 -1.59 17.67 2.96
N ARG A 25 -1.53 18.59 1.99
CA ARG A 25 -0.27 19.24 1.61
C ARG A 25 0.34 20.04 2.76
N ALA A 26 -0.47 20.77 3.52
CA ALA A 26 -0.02 21.51 4.70
C ALA A 26 0.60 20.58 5.76
N LEU A 27 -0.04 19.44 6.02
CA LEU A 27 0.48 18.45 6.93
C LEU A 27 1.82 17.87 6.44
N ILE A 28 1.90 17.46 5.17
CA ILE A 28 3.12 16.90 4.57
C ILE A 28 4.29 17.87 4.73
N GLN A 29 4.08 19.16 4.45
CA GLN A 29 5.11 20.18 4.66
C GLN A 29 5.54 20.32 6.13
N LEU A 30 4.58 20.26 7.05
CA LEU A 30 4.88 20.39 8.48
C LEU A 30 5.67 19.19 9.04
N VAL A 31 5.41 17.98 8.56
CA VAL A 31 6.16 16.79 9.01
C VAL A 31 7.57 16.71 8.44
N GLU A 32 7.92 17.51 7.44
CA GLU A 32 9.30 17.72 6.99
C GLU A 32 10.08 18.64 7.94
N GLU A 33 9.39 19.54 8.64
CA GLU A 33 9.97 20.52 9.56
C GLU A 33 10.10 20.00 11.00
N ARG A 34 9.16 19.15 11.45
CA ARG A 34 9.06 18.65 12.83
C ARG A 34 8.24 17.35 12.94
N ASP A 35 8.41 16.65 14.05
CA ASP A 35 7.68 15.41 14.31
C ASP A 35 6.15 15.61 14.33
N LEU A 36 5.40 14.62 13.85
CA LEU A 36 3.94 14.63 13.82
C LEU A 36 3.32 14.91 15.20
N SER A 37 3.93 14.41 16.26
CA SER A 37 3.48 14.63 17.66
C SER A 37 3.55 16.09 18.13
N GLN A 38 4.32 16.93 17.41
CA GLN A 38 4.48 18.36 17.72
C GLN A 38 3.57 19.26 16.87
N ILE A 39 2.83 18.67 15.94
CA ILE A 39 1.94 19.39 15.02
C ILE A 39 0.53 19.38 15.62
N ASN A 40 -0.07 20.57 15.72
CA ASN A 40 -1.45 20.74 16.19
C ASN A 40 -2.36 21.25 15.07
N VAL A 41 -3.67 21.23 15.33
CA VAL A 41 -4.70 21.66 14.35
C VAL A 41 -4.52 23.11 13.92
N ALA A 42 -4.03 23.99 14.80
CA ALA A 42 -3.80 25.38 14.44
C ALA A 42 -2.69 25.51 13.39
N ASP A 43 -1.59 24.78 13.59
CA ASP A 43 -0.46 24.78 12.65
C ASP A 43 -0.90 24.34 11.25
N VAL A 44 -1.70 23.27 11.17
CA VAL A 44 -2.21 22.76 9.89
C VAL A 44 -3.20 23.72 9.24
N ALA A 45 -4.14 24.26 10.02
CA ALA A 45 -5.15 25.20 9.52
C ALA A 45 -4.51 26.49 8.99
N ASP A 46 -3.55 27.05 9.74
CA ASP A 46 -2.81 28.25 9.34
C ASP A 46 -1.98 28.00 8.07
N ARG A 47 -1.27 26.86 7.98
CA ARG A 47 -0.48 26.49 6.79
C ARG A 47 -1.37 26.22 5.57
N ALA A 48 -2.56 25.65 5.76
CA ALA A 48 -3.53 25.37 4.71
C ALA A 48 -4.39 26.58 4.33
N GLU A 49 -4.24 27.71 5.02
CA GLU A 49 -5.05 28.93 4.86
C GLU A 49 -6.57 28.68 5.02
N VAL A 50 -6.92 27.84 5.99
CA VAL A 50 -8.32 27.54 6.34
C VAL A 50 -8.59 27.85 7.81
N SER A 51 -9.89 27.98 8.16
CA SER A 51 -10.27 28.12 9.56
C SER A 51 -10.15 26.77 10.31
N ARG A 52 -9.95 26.81 11.64
CA ARG A 52 -10.00 25.61 12.49
C ARG A 52 -11.36 24.90 12.41
N SER A 53 -12.47 25.65 12.28
CA SER A 53 -13.78 25.05 12.06
C SER A 53 -13.82 24.24 10.76
N THR A 54 -13.25 24.77 9.68
CA THR A 54 -13.13 24.04 8.41
C THR A 54 -12.30 22.76 8.56
N PHE A 55 -11.24 22.79 9.37
CA PHE A 55 -10.49 21.56 9.68
C PHE A 55 -11.39 20.51 10.35
N TYR A 56 -12.11 20.92 11.42
CA TYR A 56 -12.98 20.00 12.17
C TYR A 56 -14.22 19.53 11.40
N ASP A 57 -14.62 20.22 10.34
CA ASP A 57 -15.65 19.73 9.42
C ASP A 57 -15.19 18.48 8.62
N HIS A 58 -13.88 18.23 8.55
CA HIS A 58 -13.28 17.17 7.74
C HIS A 58 -12.53 16.10 8.56
N TYR A 59 -11.85 16.50 9.64
CA TYR A 59 -11.00 15.61 10.45
C TYR A 59 -11.15 15.93 11.94
N ARG A 60 -11.14 14.92 12.78
CA ARG A 60 -11.22 15.07 14.25
C ARG A 60 -9.94 15.65 14.85
N ASP A 61 -8.80 15.23 14.28
CA ASP A 61 -7.47 15.58 14.78
C ASP A 61 -6.41 15.44 13.67
N VAL A 62 -5.18 15.85 14.00
CA VAL A 62 -4.04 15.78 13.07
C VAL A 62 -3.68 14.34 12.72
N HIS A 63 -3.91 13.40 13.63
CA HIS A 63 -3.58 11.99 13.39
C HIS A 63 -4.50 11.37 12.33
N GLU A 64 -5.82 11.65 12.39
CA GLU A 64 -6.77 11.23 11.35
C GLU A 64 -6.44 11.83 9.98
N LEU A 65 -6.03 13.11 9.93
CA LEU A 65 -5.55 13.73 8.70
C LEU A 65 -4.27 13.02 8.18
N ALA A 66 -3.34 12.67 9.08
CA ALA A 66 -2.11 11.97 8.71
C ALA A 66 -2.40 10.56 8.16
N GLU A 67 -3.35 9.83 8.76
CA GLU A 67 -3.83 8.55 8.24
C GLU A 67 -4.42 8.69 6.84
N ALA A 68 -5.27 9.69 6.63
CA ALA A 68 -5.89 9.93 5.33
C ALA A 68 -4.86 10.34 4.26
N ALA A 69 -3.89 11.18 4.62
CA ALA A 69 -2.81 11.58 3.71
C ALA A 69 -1.94 10.38 3.32
N CYS A 70 -1.53 9.56 4.30
CA CYS A 70 -0.73 8.36 4.05
C CYS A 70 -1.49 7.36 3.17
N THR A 71 -2.78 7.15 3.43
CA THR A 71 -3.63 6.26 2.63
C THR A 71 -3.69 6.71 1.17
N ALA A 72 -3.94 8.01 0.92
CA ALA A 72 -3.96 8.56 -0.43
C ALA A 72 -2.61 8.41 -1.14
N MET A 73 -1.50 8.70 -0.45
CA MET A 73 -0.15 8.56 -1.01
C MET A 73 0.18 7.10 -1.38
N ILE A 74 -0.25 6.13 -0.58
CA ILE A 74 -0.06 4.71 -0.89
C ILE A 74 -0.92 4.29 -2.08
N ASP A 75 -2.15 4.77 -2.18
CA ASP A 75 -3.01 4.48 -3.32
C ASP A 75 -2.41 5.02 -4.62
N ASP A 76 -1.96 6.28 -4.63
CA ASP A 76 -1.28 6.91 -5.77
C ASP A 76 0.01 6.17 -6.14
N LEU A 77 0.78 5.73 -5.13
CA LEU A 77 2.00 4.97 -5.34
C LEU A 77 1.72 3.62 -6.00
N VAL A 78 0.77 2.85 -5.46
CA VAL A 78 0.38 1.54 -6.03
C VAL A 78 -0.13 1.70 -7.46
N GLU A 79 -0.95 2.72 -7.74
CA GLU A 79 -1.44 3.01 -9.08
C GLU A 79 -0.30 3.35 -10.04
N SER A 80 0.66 4.17 -9.58
CA SER A 80 1.85 4.52 -10.36
C SER A 80 2.73 3.30 -10.66
N LEU A 81 2.89 2.38 -9.70
CA LEU A 81 3.68 1.17 -9.87
C LEU A 81 3.03 0.20 -10.87
N THR A 82 1.71 0.06 -10.84
CA THR A 82 0.98 -0.75 -11.82
C THR A 82 1.04 -0.15 -13.22
N ALA A 83 1.02 1.18 -13.35
CA ALA A 83 1.18 1.87 -14.62
C ALA A 83 2.60 1.76 -15.21
N LEU A 84 3.63 1.52 -14.39
CA LEU A 84 5.01 1.36 -14.85
C LEU A 84 5.31 -0.03 -15.44
N ASN A 85 4.44 -1.02 -15.25
CA ASN A 85 4.56 -2.37 -15.79
C ASN A 85 3.44 -2.68 -16.80
N PRO A 86 3.36 -1.95 -17.95
CA PRO A 86 2.30 -2.16 -18.94
C PRO A 86 2.45 -3.47 -19.72
N ASP A 87 3.65 -4.09 -19.75
CA ASP A 87 3.92 -5.32 -20.50
C ASP A 87 4.80 -6.28 -19.68
N PRO A 88 4.22 -7.36 -19.12
CA PRO A 88 4.97 -8.37 -18.36
C PRO A 88 5.94 -9.18 -19.26
N THR A 89 5.88 -9.04 -20.61
CA THR A 89 6.77 -9.74 -21.54
C THR A 89 8.00 -8.91 -21.92
N ASP A 90 8.07 -7.64 -21.52
CA ASP A 90 9.22 -6.80 -21.80
C ASP A 90 10.37 -7.06 -20.80
N HIS A 91 11.18 -8.06 -21.14
CA HIS A 91 12.38 -8.45 -20.36
C HIS A 91 13.53 -7.41 -20.39
N THR A 92 13.36 -6.29 -21.09
CA THR A 92 14.38 -5.22 -21.14
C THR A 92 14.26 -4.24 -19.98
N GLN A 93 13.16 -4.26 -19.23
CA GLN A 93 12.95 -3.40 -18.09
C GLN A 93 13.66 -3.92 -16.84
N ASP A 94 14.29 -3.01 -16.10
CA ASP A 94 14.90 -3.32 -14.82
C ASP A 94 13.81 -3.80 -13.82
N PRO A 95 13.87 -5.07 -13.37
CA PRO A 95 12.87 -5.62 -12.46
C PRO A 95 12.84 -4.92 -11.10
N THR A 96 13.92 -4.20 -10.74
CA THR A 96 14.01 -3.46 -9.47
C THR A 96 13.37 -2.07 -9.53
N ARG A 97 12.97 -1.60 -10.72
CA ARG A 97 12.45 -0.25 -10.94
C ARG A 97 11.25 0.09 -10.05
N SER A 98 10.30 -0.83 -9.94
CA SER A 98 9.11 -0.63 -9.10
C SER A 98 9.48 -0.56 -7.61
N LEU A 99 10.42 -1.40 -7.15
CA LEU A 99 10.92 -1.34 -5.78
C LEU A 99 11.71 -0.06 -5.51
N HIS A 100 12.51 0.39 -6.46
CA HIS A 100 13.20 1.68 -6.36
C HIS A 100 12.18 2.83 -6.19
N ALA A 101 11.16 2.91 -7.05
CA ALA A 101 10.12 3.93 -6.95
C ALA A 101 9.36 3.86 -5.61
N PHE A 102 9.07 2.64 -5.12
CA PHE A 102 8.49 2.41 -3.80
C PHE A 102 9.36 2.98 -2.67
N PHE A 103 10.63 2.59 -2.59
CA PHE A 103 11.54 3.09 -1.54
C PHE A 103 11.84 4.59 -1.70
N ALA A 104 11.92 5.12 -2.93
CA ALA A 104 12.09 6.55 -3.18
C ALA A 104 10.90 7.37 -2.67
N SER A 105 9.67 6.92 -2.89
CA SER A 105 8.46 7.54 -2.36
C SER A 105 8.43 7.53 -0.83
N LEU A 106 8.80 6.42 -0.21
CA LEU A 106 8.90 6.34 1.25
C LEU A 106 9.97 7.26 1.82
N ALA A 107 11.14 7.36 1.17
CA ALA A 107 12.23 8.26 1.57
C ALA A 107 11.81 9.73 1.50
N HIS A 108 11.07 10.09 0.45
CA HIS A 108 10.62 11.46 0.23
C HIS A 108 9.72 11.98 1.36
N HIS A 109 8.91 11.09 1.96
CA HIS A 109 8.01 11.42 3.06
C HIS A 109 8.33 10.63 4.34
N ALA A 110 9.63 10.39 4.60
CA ALA A 110 10.09 9.53 5.68
C ALA A 110 9.57 9.91 7.07
N GLY A 111 9.40 11.21 7.36
CA GLY A 111 8.85 11.71 8.63
C GLY A 111 7.43 11.21 8.88
N LEU A 112 6.55 11.32 7.90
CA LEU A 112 5.16 10.86 7.99
C LEU A 112 5.09 9.33 8.13
N TYR A 113 5.75 8.60 7.23
CA TYR A 113 5.73 7.14 7.27
C TYR A 113 6.35 6.56 8.54
N ARG A 114 7.44 7.16 9.05
CA ARG A 114 8.06 6.76 10.32
C ARG A 114 7.10 6.88 11.48
N SER A 115 6.35 7.98 11.56
CA SER A 115 5.36 8.20 12.62
C SER A 115 4.21 7.20 12.54
N LEU A 116 3.73 6.87 11.34
CA LEU A 116 2.55 6.02 11.15
C LEU A 116 2.86 4.52 11.10
N LEU A 117 4.07 4.12 10.69
CA LEU A 117 4.51 2.72 10.65
C LEU A 117 5.38 2.33 11.85
N GLY A 118 5.63 3.25 12.77
CA GLY A 118 6.41 3.02 13.98
C GLY A 118 5.65 2.24 15.06
N PRO A 119 6.30 2.01 16.22
CA PRO A 119 5.72 1.24 17.34
C PRO A 119 4.41 1.82 17.90
N HIS A 120 4.22 3.13 17.76
CA HIS A 120 3.00 3.86 18.15
C HIS A 120 2.17 4.28 16.95
N GLY A 121 2.41 3.66 15.80
CA GLY A 121 1.77 3.99 14.54
C GLY A 121 0.32 3.52 14.44
N SER A 122 -0.29 3.78 13.29
CA SER A 122 -1.68 3.45 13.02
C SER A 122 -1.81 2.03 12.48
N ALA A 123 -2.44 1.15 13.26
CA ALA A 123 -2.83 -0.19 12.78
C ALA A 123 -3.72 -0.13 11.53
N ARG A 124 -4.54 0.91 11.42
CA ARG A 124 -5.42 1.16 10.27
C ARG A 124 -4.63 1.43 9.00
N VAL A 125 -3.58 2.26 9.08
CA VAL A 125 -2.68 2.54 7.95
C VAL A 125 -1.91 1.28 7.55
N ILE A 126 -1.35 0.55 8.51
CA ILE A 126 -0.63 -0.71 8.26
C ILE A 126 -1.54 -1.71 7.55
N ASP A 127 -2.79 -1.88 8.01
CA ASP A 127 -3.76 -2.78 7.39
C ASP A 127 -4.16 -2.32 5.99
N HIS A 128 -4.33 -1.01 5.76
CA HIS A 128 -4.58 -0.47 4.44
C HIS A 128 -3.43 -0.77 3.46
N ILE A 129 -2.19 -0.46 3.86
CA ILE A 129 -0.99 -0.74 3.05
C ILE A 129 -0.92 -2.23 2.72
N ARG A 130 -1.09 -3.09 3.72
CA ARG A 130 -1.08 -4.55 3.54
C ARG A 130 -2.09 -5.00 2.50
N ARG A 131 -3.36 -4.57 2.61
CA ARG A 131 -4.40 -4.94 1.64
C ARG A 131 -4.08 -4.45 0.24
N ARG A 132 -3.69 -3.19 0.09
CA ARG A 132 -3.37 -2.61 -1.22
C ARG A 132 -2.20 -3.32 -1.88
N THR A 133 -1.13 -3.57 -1.13
CA THR A 133 0.06 -4.27 -1.65
C THR A 133 -0.26 -5.73 -2.00
N THR A 134 -1.02 -6.45 -1.15
CA THR A 134 -1.44 -7.83 -1.43
C THR A 134 -2.25 -7.90 -2.73
N THR A 135 -3.22 -6.99 -2.92
CA THR A 135 -4.02 -6.93 -4.14
C THR A 135 -3.15 -6.65 -5.37
N ALA A 136 -2.23 -5.68 -5.28
CA ALA A 136 -1.35 -5.33 -6.40
C ALA A 136 -0.43 -6.51 -6.80
N VAL A 137 0.16 -7.20 -5.82
CA VAL A 137 0.99 -8.39 -6.07
C VAL A 137 0.17 -9.52 -6.66
N HIS A 138 -1.02 -9.78 -6.14
CA HIS A 138 -1.92 -10.82 -6.67
C HIS A 138 -2.27 -10.57 -8.13
N LEU A 139 -2.66 -9.36 -8.49
CA LEU A 139 -2.98 -9.00 -9.87
C LEU A 139 -1.78 -9.16 -10.80
N ALA A 140 -0.60 -8.69 -10.40
CA ALA A 140 0.62 -8.82 -11.17
C ALA A 140 1.01 -10.29 -11.41
N THR A 141 0.80 -11.17 -10.42
CA THR A 141 1.08 -12.61 -10.57
C THR A 141 0.05 -13.33 -11.43
N CYS A 142 -1.22 -12.95 -11.37
CA CYS A 142 -2.28 -13.51 -12.23
C CYS A 142 -2.05 -13.14 -13.69
N GLU A 143 -1.67 -11.90 -14.00
CA GLU A 143 -1.35 -11.46 -15.37
C GLU A 143 -0.16 -12.23 -15.93
N ALA A 144 0.89 -12.45 -15.15
CA ALA A 144 2.07 -13.20 -15.56
C ALA A 144 1.77 -14.69 -15.86
N THR A 145 0.77 -15.29 -15.19
CA THR A 145 0.45 -16.72 -15.34
C THR A 145 -0.59 -17.01 -16.42
N THR A 146 -1.46 -16.04 -16.76
CA THR A 146 -2.63 -16.31 -17.62
C THR A 146 -2.38 -15.98 -19.10
N GLY A 147 -1.35 -15.19 -19.45
CA GLY A 147 -0.96 -14.93 -20.86
C GLY A 147 -2.09 -14.54 -21.83
N GLY A 148 -3.24 -14.14 -21.34
CA GLY A 148 -4.41 -13.84 -22.18
C GLY A 148 -5.62 -13.38 -21.36
N ALA A 149 -6.26 -12.33 -21.87
CA ALA A 149 -7.51 -11.67 -21.54
C ALA A 149 -7.94 -11.68 -20.07
N PRO A 150 -7.97 -10.52 -19.42
CA PRO A 150 -8.53 -10.41 -18.09
C PRO A 150 -10.04 -10.65 -18.15
N GLU A 151 -10.50 -11.73 -17.55
CA GLU A 151 -11.90 -11.84 -17.14
C GLU A 151 -12.14 -10.72 -16.13
N ALA A 152 -12.99 -9.77 -16.47
CA ALA A 152 -13.25 -8.59 -15.66
C ALA A 152 -13.55 -8.99 -14.21
N PRO A 153 -12.86 -8.43 -13.21
CA PRO A 153 -13.11 -8.76 -11.83
C PRO A 153 -14.57 -8.42 -11.52
N SER A 154 -15.35 -9.43 -11.16
CA SER A 154 -16.71 -9.27 -10.66
C SER A 154 -16.65 -8.37 -9.43
N THR A 155 -17.25 -7.20 -9.50
CA THR A 155 -17.22 -6.12 -8.49
C THR A 155 -17.93 -6.44 -7.16
N ALA A 156 -18.05 -7.72 -6.78
CA ALA A 156 -18.90 -8.14 -5.68
C ALA A 156 -18.24 -9.04 -4.62
N SER A 157 -16.90 -9.07 -4.49
CA SER A 157 -16.31 -9.82 -3.36
C SER A 157 -15.10 -9.11 -2.82
N THR A 158 -15.27 -8.50 -1.64
CA THR A 158 -14.17 -7.99 -0.78
C THR A 158 -13.31 -9.14 -0.21
N ASP A 159 -13.64 -10.39 -0.55
CA ASP A 159 -12.95 -11.60 -0.12
C ASP A 159 -12.06 -12.11 -1.26
N LEU A 160 -10.85 -11.53 -1.37
CA LEU A 160 -9.78 -12.13 -2.17
C LEU A 160 -9.46 -13.52 -1.58
N PRO A 161 -9.39 -14.57 -2.40
CA PRO A 161 -8.95 -15.87 -1.93
C PRO A 161 -7.57 -15.72 -1.26
N LEU A 162 -7.33 -16.48 -0.19
CA LEU A 162 -6.08 -16.45 0.55
C LEU A 162 -4.90 -16.75 -0.39
N ASP A 163 -4.24 -15.70 -0.84
CA ASP A 163 -3.03 -15.78 -1.65
C ASP A 163 -1.81 -15.65 -0.72
N VAL A 164 -1.30 -16.78 -0.28
CA VAL A 164 -0.18 -16.84 0.66
C VAL A 164 1.07 -16.16 0.10
N PRO A 165 1.49 -16.36 -1.16
CA PRO A 165 2.60 -15.65 -1.78
C PRO A 165 2.41 -14.14 -1.77
N ALA A 166 1.26 -13.64 -2.18
CA ALA A 166 0.99 -12.20 -2.20
C ALA A 166 0.96 -11.59 -0.79
N ALA A 167 0.34 -12.27 0.18
CA ALA A 167 0.33 -11.84 1.56
C ALA A 167 1.73 -11.83 2.20
N PHE A 168 2.57 -12.84 1.89
CA PHE A 168 3.96 -12.90 2.33
C PHE A 168 4.77 -11.75 1.74
N THR A 169 4.67 -11.50 0.45
CA THR A 169 5.38 -10.41 -0.25
C THR A 169 4.99 -9.05 0.32
N ALA A 170 3.69 -8.80 0.51
CA ALA A 170 3.20 -7.57 1.12
C ALA A 170 3.72 -7.39 2.54
N GLY A 171 3.68 -8.44 3.37
CA GLY A 171 4.19 -8.41 4.74
C GLY A 171 5.70 -8.15 4.79
N ALA A 172 6.47 -8.80 3.91
CA ALA A 172 7.92 -8.61 3.81
C ALA A 172 8.27 -7.17 3.41
N LEU A 173 7.60 -6.61 2.39
CA LEU A 173 7.81 -5.23 1.95
C LEU A 173 7.52 -4.22 3.06
N ILE A 174 6.39 -4.37 3.77
CA ILE A 174 6.03 -3.48 4.88
C ILE A 174 7.05 -3.59 6.01
N GLY A 175 7.46 -4.81 6.38
CA GLY A 175 8.43 -5.03 7.45
C GLY A 175 9.79 -4.43 7.14
N VAL A 176 10.31 -4.65 5.93
CA VAL A 176 11.58 -4.06 5.47
C VAL A 176 11.50 -2.53 5.42
N ALA A 177 10.42 -1.99 4.88
CA ALA A 177 10.20 -0.55 4.79
C ALA A 177 10.12 0.11 6.18
N ALA A 178 9.38 -0.49 7.11
CA ALA A 178 9.24 0.02 8.47
C ALA A 178 10.59 0.04 9.23
N ASP A 179 11.37 -1.06 9.18
CA ASP A 179 12.69 -1.13 9.82
C ASP A 179 13.66 -0.10 9.21
N TRP A 180 13.69 0.01 7.88
CA TRP A 180 14.53 0.99 7.18
C TRP A 180 14.19 2.44 7.55
N LEU A 181 12.90 2.79 7.59
CA LEU A 181 12.43 4.11 8.00
C LEU A 181 12.76 4.41 9.47
N GLN A 182 12.56 3.43 10.38
CA GLN A 182 12.86 3.59 11.82
C GLN A 182 14.36 3.82 12.06
N ARG A 183 15.23 3.24 11.25
CA ARG A 183 16.69 3.45 11.31
C ARG A 183 17.15 4.75 10.64
N GLY A 184 16.25 5.57 10.11
CA GLY A 184 16.58 6.84 9.46
C GLY A 184 17.08 6.70 8.03
N CYS A 185 16.62 5.68 7.29
CA CYS A 185 16.94 5.43 5.89
C CYS A 185 18.46 5.32 5.64
N PRO A 186 19.18 4.39 6.29
CA PRO A 186 20.66 4.33 6.23
C PRO A 186 21.21 3.90 4.87
N ARG A 187 20.35 3.38 3.99
CA ARG A 187 20.67 2.98 2.62
C ARG A 187 19.84 3.79 1.64
N THR A 188 20.35 3.92 0.43
CA THR A 188 19.62 4.58 -0.66
C THR A 188 18.43 3.71 -1.13
N PRO A 189 17.41 4.31 -1.75
CA PRO A 189 16.30 3.56 -2.37
C PRO A 189 16.75 2.51 -3.36
N ASP A 190 17.81 2.78 -4.12
CA ASP A 190 18.40 1.86 -5.10
C ASP A 190 19.03 0.64 -4.43
N GLU A 191 19.83 0.84 -3.37
CA GLU A 191 20.39 -0.24 -2.58
C GLU A 191 19.30 -1.10 -1.92
N MET A 192 18.23 -0.45 -1.43
CA MET A 192 17.09 -1.16 -0.86
C MET A 192 16.38 -2.01 -1.90
N ALA A 193 16.13 -1.48 -3.10
CA ALA A 193 15.52 -2.21 -4.20
C ALA A 193 16.35 -3.42 -4.61
N THR A 194 17.65 -3.22 -4.82
CA THR A 194 18.60 -4.27 -5.23
C THR A 194 18.69 -5.41 -4.21
N GLN A 195 18.68 -5.08 -2.90
CA GLN A 195 18.76 -6.10 -1.84
C GLN A 195 17.44 -6.79 -1.57
N THR A 196 16.31 -6.10 -1.76
CA THR A 196 14.98 -6.65 -1.47
C THR A 196 14.49 -7.56 -2.61
N TRP A 197 14.79 -7.23 -3.86
CA TRP A 197 14.30 -7.96 -5.02
C TRP A 197 14.57 -9.47 -4.99
N PRO A 198 15.81 -9.96 -4.74
CA PRO A 198 16.08 -11.40 -4.69
C PRO A 198 15.29 -12.13 -3.59
N LEU A 199 15.04 -11.46 -2.47
CA LEU A 199 14.28 -12.03 -1.35
C LEU A 199 12.80 -12.20 -1.67
N LEU A 200 12.22 -11.30 -2.46
CA LEU A 200 10.82 -11.38 -2.88
C LEU A 200 10.59 -12.41 -3.99
N THR A 201 11.59 -12.64 -4.84
CA THR A 201 11.50 -13.59 -5.95
C THR A 201 11.88 -15.02 -5.57
N ALA A 202 12.62 -15.22 -4.48
CA ALA A 202 13.04 -16.54 -4.00
C ALA A 202 11.86 -17.51 -3.76
N PRO A 203 10.71 -17.13 -3.18
CA PRO A 203 9.57 -18.01 -2.99
C PRO A 203 8.98 -18.57 -4.28
N SER A 204 9.06 -17.82 -5.38
CA SER A 204 8.55 -18.23 -6.70
C SER A 204 9.38 -19.33 -7.36
N GLN A 205 10.58 -19.59 -6.84
CA GLN A 205 11.51 -20.63 -7.34
C GLN A 205 11.39 -21.95 -6.56
N LEU A 206 10.58 -22.02 -5.51
CA LEU A 206 10.30 -23.26 -4.82
C LEU A 206 9.45 -24.16 -5.74
N PRO A 207 9.92 -25.37 -6.11
CA PRO A 207 9.11 -26.30 -6.89
C PRO A 207 7.83 -26.57 -6.13
N ALA A 208 6.68 -26.48 -6.81
CA ALA A 208 5.39 -26.84 -6.25
C ALA A 208 5.52 -28.26 -5.69
N GLY A 209 5.61 -28.37 -4.37
CA GLY A 209 5.78 -29.64 -3.69
C GLY A 209 4.64 -30.56 -4.08
N SER A 210 4.95 -31.66 -4.77
CA SER A 210 3.98 -32.71 -5.05
C SER A 210 3.26 -33.04 -3.75
N PRO A 211 1.92 -33.10 -3.72
CA PRO A 211 1.20 -33.52 -2.53
C PRO A 211 1.71 -34.90 -2.11
N ARG A 212 2.33 -34.98 -0.93
CA ARG A 212 2.62 -36.27 -0.32
C ARG A 212 1.29 -36.92 -0.05
N THR A 213 0.88 -37.84 -0.91
CA THR A 213 -0.14 -38.81 -0.58
C THR A 213 0.34 -39.58 0.65
N PRO A 214 -0.40 -39.54 1.77
CA PRO A 214 -0.05 -40.40 2.89
C PRO A 214 -0.16 -41.86 2.39
N SER A 215 0.97 -42.56 2.40
CA SER A 215 0.99 -44.02 2.18
C SER A 215 0.16 -44.64 3.29
N VAL A 216 -1.06 -45.05 2.98
CA VAL A 216 -1.88 -45.88 3.86
C VAL A 216 -1.20 -47.26 3.84
N GLU A 217 -0.50 -47.54 4.92
CA GLU A 217 0.05 -48.90 5.20
C GLU A 217 -1.14 -49.84 5.34
N PRO A 218 -1.22 -50.94 4.54
CA PRO A 218 -2.34 -51.87 4.67
C PRO A 218 -2.25 -52.58 6.03
N ALA A 219 -3.36 -52.51 6.78
CA ALA A 219 -3.49 -53.24 8.04
C ALA A 219 -3.25 -54.73 7.86
N PRO A 220 -2.55 -55.40 8.80
CA PRO A 220 -2.32 -56.85 8.72
C PRO A 220 -3.63 -57.60 8.85
N HIS A 221 -3.82 -58.55 7.94
CA HIS A 221 -4.99 -59.44 7.89
C HIS A 221 -5.00 -60.34 9.13
N PRO A 222 -6.16 -60.47 9.87
CA PRO A 222 -6.26 -61.37 10.98
C PRO A 222 -6.78 -62.74 10.49
N ASP A 223 -5.91 -63.60 9.96
CA ASP A 223 -6.22 -65.02 9.80
C ASP A 223 -4.89 -65.79 9.74
N ASP A 224 -4.45 -66.22 10.90
CA ASP A 224 -3.64 -67.43 11.10
C ASP A 224 -3.73 -67.82 12.59
N ARG A 225 -4.81 -68.53 12.92
CA ARG A 225 -4.79 -69.55 14.00
C ARG A 225 -5.87 -70.62 13.75
#